data_37e4a4d6ce8a43bd9b7dcebcf7c1d591
#
_entry.id   37e4a4d6ce8a43bd9b7dcebcf7c1d591
#
_cell.length_a   1.000
_cell.length_b   1.000
_cell.length_c   1.000
_cell.angle_alpha   90.00
_cell.angle_beta   90.00
_cell.angle_gamma   90.00
#
_symmetry.space_group_name_H-M   'P 1'
#
loop_
_entity.id
_entity.type
_entity.pdbx_description
1 polymer ?
#
loop_
_entity_poly.entity_id
_entity_poly.type
_entity_poly.pdbx_seq_one_letter_code
_entity_poly.pdbx_strand_id
1 'polypeptide(L)'
;MPAKRLFGIISIIFLFVTCISCKSSTDLSEEKRILVIQSYEKHFPAYEKMKEIMSSDLRKKGIHASVYSFYLDCEQYSEKQQRQKLFKKLNELSTWTPDIILVNDDQALNALISSRHPLAKSIPVVFMGVSYPNIPIIRKYPNMMGFYDKPDYKRNIELIRRL
;
A
#
# COMPACT_ATOMS: atom_id res chain seq x y z
N MET A 1 28.83 -14.78 -64.85
CA MET A 1 27.82 -15.17 -63.87
C MET A 1 28.27 -14.83 -62.44
N PRO A 2 28.22 -13.59 -61.99
CA PRO A 2 28.26 -13.33 -60.55
C PRO A 2 27.18 -12.39 -59.98
N ALA A 3 26.12 -12.07 -60.72
CA ALA A 3 25.12 -11.09 -60.26
C ALA A 3 24.06 -11.61 -59.26
N LYS A 4 23.89 -12.93 -59.13
CA LYS A 4 22.86 -13.53 -58.25
C LYS A 4 23.23 -13.65 -56.76
N ARG A 5 24.52 -13.54 -56.40
CA ARG A 5 24.96 -13.62 -54.98
C ARG A 5 24.96 -12.29 -54.28
N LEU A 6 24.93 -11.16 -55.00
CA LEU A 6 24.95 -9.84 -54.39
C LEU A 6 23.55 -9.41 -53.87
N PHE A 7 22.48 -9.89 -54.53
CA PHE A 7 21.10 -9.58 -54.11
C PHE A 7 20.69 -10.25 -52.77
N GLY A 8 21.26 -11.45 -52.49
CA GLY A 8 20.96 -12.16 -51.23
C GLY A 8 21.55 -11.49 -49.99
N ILE A 9 22.69 -10.87 -50.10
CA ILE A 9 23.38 -10.21 -48.96
C ILE A 9 22.75 -8.88 -48.61
N ILE A 10 22.27 -8.12 -49.58
CA ILE A 10 21.56 -6.84 -49.36
C ILE A 10 20.20 -7.07 -48.72
N SER A 11 19.50 -8.17 -49.05
CA SER A 11 18.19 -8.52 -48.45
C SER A 11 18.32 -8.92 -46.98
N ILE A 12 19.42 -9.59 -46.58
CA ILE A 12 19.66 -10.00 -45.19
C ILE A 12 20.05 -8.80 -44.32
N ILE A 13 20.81 -7.84 -44.88
CA ILE A 13 21.17 -6.61 -44.14
C ILE A 13 19.93 -5.72 -43.91
N PHE A 14 18.98 -5.68 -44.85
CA PHE A 14 17.76 -4.90 -44.69
C PHE A 14 16.79 -5.50 -43.62
N LEU A 15 16.85 -6.83 -43.41
CA LEU A 15 16.03 -7.50 -42.39
C LEU A 15 16.56 -7.29 -40.96
N PHE A 16 17.86 -6.99 -40.81
CA PHE A 16 18.49 -6.78 -39.51
C PHE A 16 18.38 -5.35 -38.98
N VAL A 17 18.09 -4.37 -39.85
CA VAL A 17 17.97 -2.95 -39.45
C VAL A 17 16.57 -2.62 -38.89
N THR A 18 15.55 -3.45 -39.14
CA THR A 18 14.20 -3.20 -38.67
C THR A 18 13.93 -3.68 -37.23
N CYS A 19 14.90 -4.39 -36.60
CA CYS A 19 14.75 -4.87 -35.22
C CYS A 19 15.31 -3.94 -34.12
N ILE A 20 15.89 -2.77 -34.50
CA ILE A 20 16.37 -1.79 -33.50
C ILE A 20 15.36 -0.60 -33.44
N SER A 21 14.07 -0.87 -33.43
CA SER A 21 13.11 -0.01 -32.77
C SER A 21 13.14 -0.37 -31.29
N CYS A 22 14.21 0.01 -30.62
CA CYS A 22 14.20 0.16 -29.19
C CYS A 22 13.07 1.16 -28.89
N LYS A 23 11.87 0.65 -28.55
CA LYS A 23 10.88 1.43 -27.88
C LYS A 23 11.56 1.99 -26.65
N SER A 24 11.98 3.24 -26.71
CA SER A 24 12.08 4.09 -25.55
C SER A 24 10.66 4.14 -24.97
N SER A 25 10.33 3.14 -24.17
CA SER A 25 9.23 3.28 -23.23
C SER A 25 9.69 4.41 -22.31
N THR A 26 9.23 5.62 -22.58
CA THR A 26 8.96 6.58 -21.53
C THR A 26 8.02 5.82 -20.62
N ASP A 27 8.60 5.16 -19.62
CA ASP A 27 7.91 4.62 -18.49
C ASP A 27 7.36 5.84 -17.75
N LEU A 28 6.20 6.33 -18.21
CA LEU A 28 5.31 7.15 -17.42
C LEU A 28 4.93 6.22 -16.29
N SER A 29 5.70 6.26 -15.20
CA SER A 29 5.45 5.40 -14.05
C SER A 29 3.99 5.58 -13.68
N GLU A 30 3.24 4.52 -13.87
CA GLU A 30 1.81 4.50 -13.60
C GLU A 30 1.58 5.02 -12.19
N GLU A 31 0.74 6.03 -12.02
CA GLU A 31 0.44 6.63 -10.72
C GLU A 31 -0.08 5.56 -9.78
N LYS A 32 0.61 5.33 -8.66
CA LYS A 32 0.23 4.33 -7.67
C LYS A 32 -0.87 4.87 -6.76
N ARG A 33 -1.89 4.08 -6.51
CA ARG A 33 -3.04 4.41 -5.66
C ARG A 33 -2.86 3.81 -4.28
N ILE A 34 -2.70 4.66 -3.29
CA ILE A 34 -2.45 4.25 -1.91
C ILE A 34 -3.68 4.59 -1.07
N LEU A 35 -4.33 3.57 -0.51
CA LEU A 35 -5.36 3.76 0.50
C LEU A 35 -4.73 3.68 1.88
N VAL A 36 -4.90 4.73 2.69
CA VAL A 36 -4.45 4.75 4.09
C VAL A 36 -5.68 4.69 4.99
N ILE A 37 -5.79 3.64 5.81
CA ILE A 37 -6.86 3.47 6.80
C ILE A 37 -6.31 3.84 8.16
N GLN A 38 -6.91 4.85 8.78
CA GLN A 38 -6.52 5.44 10.05
C GLN A 38 -7.53 5.09 11.13
N SER A 39 -7.06 4.77 12.34
CA SER A 39 -7.96 4.45 13.47
C SER A 39 -8.66 5.68 14.04
N TYR A 40 -7.93 6.76 14.22
CA TYR A 40 -8.42 7.99 14.86
C TYR A 40 -9.00 8.98 13.85
N GLU A 41 -9.35 10.17 14.33
CA GLU A 41 -9.91 11.25 13.51
C GLU A 41 -8.85 11.89 12.61
N LYS A 42 -9.33 12.69 11.65
CA LYS A 42 -8.50 13.30 10.61
C LYS A 42 -7.37 14.19 11.17
N HIS A 43 -7.64 14.89 12.29
CA HIS A 43 -6.70 15.84 12.87
C HIS A 43 -5.79 15.24 13.95
N PHE A 44 -5.71 13.92 14.02
CA PHE A 44 -4.77 13.26 14.94
C PHE A 44 -3.34 13.66 14.58
N PRO A 45 -2.55 14.25 15.52
CA PRO A 45 -1.29 14.93 15.18
C PRO A 45 -0.26 14.04 14.47
N ALA A 46 -0.19 12.76 14.82
CA ALA A 46 0.75 11.82 14.22
C ALA A 46 0.47 11.59 12.72
N TYR A 47 -0.78 11.70 12.27
CA TYR A 47 -1.17 11.42 10.90
C TYR A 47 -0.71 12.49 9.90
N GLU A 48 -0.74 13.75 10.30
CA GLU A 48 -0.23 14.84 9.46
C GLU A 48 1.28 14.66 9.22
N LYS A 49 2.04 14.38 10.28
CA LYS A 49 3.48 14.15 10.18
C LYS A 49 3.82 12.92 9.31
N MET A 50 3.09 11.84 9.50
CA MET A 50 3.26 10.63 8.70
C MET A 50 2.97 10.88 7.22
N LYS A 51 1.92 11.63 6.90
CA LYS A 51 1.57 12.00 5.53
C LYS A 51 2.67 12.83 4.86
N GLU A 52 3.24 13.80 5.57
CA GLU A 52 4.36 14.61 5.07
C GLU A 52 5.58 13.73 4.75
N ILE A 53 6.00 12.86 5.70
CA ILE A 53 7.15 11.97 5.54
C ILE A 53 6.92 11.02 4.36
N MET A 54 5.77 10.35 4.31
CA MET A 54 5.43 9.42 3.24
C MET A 54 5.46 10.11 1.88
N SER A 55 4.82 11.29 1.75
CA SER A 55 4.80 12.03 0.49
C SER A 55 6.19 12.51 0.06
N SER A 56 7.04 12.90 1.02
CA SER A 56 8.42 13.28 0.76
C SER A 56 9.24 12.09 0.25
N ASP A 57 9.12 10.96 0.90
CA ASP A 57 9.94 9.78 0.58
C ASP A 57 9.51 9.11 -0.74
N LEU A 58 8.22 9.08 -1.05
CA LEU A 58 7.73 8.65 -2.35
C LEU A 58 8.30 9.51 -3.47
N ARG A 59 8.27 10.85 -3.32
CA ARG A 59 8.87 11.78 -4.29
C ARG A 59 10.37 11.58 -4.45
N LYS A 60 11.13 11.43 -3.36
CA LYS A 60 12.58 11.17 -3.41
C LYS A 60 12.92 9.89 -4.17
N LYS A 61 12.02 8.90 -4.13
CA LYS A 61 12.16 7.62 -4.84
C LYS A 61 11.60 7.66 -6.27
N GLY A 62 11.12 8.81 -6.74
CA GLY A 62 10.51 8.95 -8.07
C GLY A 62 9.17 8.23 -8.21
N ILE A 63 8.50 7.90 -7.08
CA ILE A 63 7.20 7.21 -7.09
C ILE A 63 6.10 8.26 -7.12
N HIS A 64 5.34 8.28 -8.22
CA HIS A 64 4.12 9.06 -8.33
C HIS A 64 2.97 8.29 -7.68
N ALA A 65 2.33 8.90 -6.68
CA ALA A 65 1.26 8.25 -5.94
C ALA A 65 0.09 9.19 -5.62
N SER A 66 -1.11 8.70 -5.83
CA SER A 66 -2.35 9.27 -5.33
C SER A 66 -2.69 8.62 -3.98
N VAL A 67 -2.77 9.41 -2.93
CA VAL A 67 -3.00 8.93 -1.57
C VAL A 67 -4.38 9.34 -1.10
N TYR A 68 -5.21 8.35 -0.78
CA TYR A 68 -6.52 8.55 -0.17
C TYR A 68 -6.50 8.08 1.28
N SER A 69 -6.76 8.98 2.22
CA SER A 69 -6.85 8.67 3.66
C SER A 69 -8.30 8.52 4.09
N PHE A 70 -8.61 7.43 4.79
CA PHE A 70 -9.91 7.15 5.39
C PHE A 70 -9.77 7.00 6.90
N TYR A 71 -10.65 7.66 7.65
CA TYR A 71 -10.61 7.76 9.11
C TYR A 71 -11.80 7.02 9.72
N LEU A 72 -11.51 6.13 10.67
CA LEU A 72 -12.52 5.33 11.35
C LEU A 72 -13.19 6.10 12.49
N ASP A 73 -12.49 7.09 13.05
CA ASP A 73 -12.91 7.87 14.22
C ASP A 73 -13.25 6.93 15.40
N CYS A 74 -12.31 6.04 15.75
CA CYS A 74 -12.53 4.92 16.65
C CYS A 74 -12.95 5.33 18.09
N GLU A 75 -12.69 6.56 18.48
CA GLU A 75 -13.16 7.10 19.76
C GLU A 75 -14.66 7.47 19.76
N GLN A 76 -15.24 7.67 18.58
CA GLN A 76 -16.64 8.05 18.41
C GLN A 76 -17.54 6.89 18.03
N TYR A 77 -16.99 5.88 17.36
CA TYR A 77 -17.76 4.77 16.80
C TYR A 77 -17.36 3.43 17.41
N SER A 78 -18.35 2.60 17.73
CA SER A 78 -18.12 1.21 18.15
C SER A 78 -17.45 0.39 17.03
N GLU A 79 -16.78 -0.71 17.39
CA GLU A 79 -16.13 -1.61 16.43
C GLU A 79 -17.07 -2.07 15.29
N LYS A 80 -18.34 -2.33 15.62
CA LYS A 80 -19.36 -2.70 14.63
C LYS A 80 -19.59 -1.57 13.62
N GLN A 81 -19.71 -0.34 14.09
CA GLN A 81 -19.93 0.84 13.26
C GLN A 81 -18.68 1.14 12.41
N GLN A 82 -17.48 1.07 12.99
CA GLN A 82 -16.21 1.22 12.27
C GLN A 82 -16.11 0.22 11.12
N ARG A 83 -16.39 -1.05 11.37
CA ARG A 83 -16.40 -2.11 10.36
C ARG A 83 -17.40 -1.82 9.24
N GLN A 84 -18.62 -1.41 9.58
CA GLN A 84 -19.65 -1.07 8.59
C GLN A 84 -19.27 0.16 7.75
N LYS A 85 -18.74 1.20 8.40
CA LYS A 85 -18.24 2.42 7.78
C LYS A 85 -17.12 2.10 6.79
N LEU A 86 -16.16 1.26 7.21
CA LEU A 86 -15.06 0.82 6.34
C LEU A 86 -15.56 -0.02 5.17
N PHE A 87 -16.43 -1.01 5.41
CA PHE A 87 -16.97 -1.87 4.35
C PHE A 87 -17.67 -1.03 3.27
N LYS A 88 -18.51 -0.07 3.68
CA LYS A 88 -19.18 0.86 2.76
C LYS A 88 -18.16 1.65 1.95
N LYS A 89 -17.13 2.20 2.62
CA LYS A 89 -16.08 2.99 1.96
C LYS A 89 -15.30 2.16 0.93
N LEU A 90 -14.94 0.92 1.24
CA LEU A 90 -14.24 0.04 0.31
C LEU A 90 -15.09 -0.29 -0.93
N ASN A 91 -16.41 -0.42 -0.78
CA ASN A 91 -17.32 -0.56 -1.92
C ASN A 91 -17.35 0.72 -2.80
N GLU A 92 -17.37 1.90 -2.18
CA GLU A 92 -17.34 3.18 -2.91
C GLU A 92 -16.04 3.37 -3.70
N LEU A 93 -14.92 2.80 -3.22
CA LEU A 93 -13.63 2.83 -3.89
C LEU A 93 -13.48 1.79 -5.01
N SER A 94 -14.54 1.09 -5.40
CA SER A 94 -14.48 0.05 -6.44
C SER A 94 -13.98 0.57 -7.80
N THR A 95 -14.26 1.83 -8.14
CA THR A 95 -13.77 2.50 -9.35
C THR A 95 -12.34 3.07 -9.20
N TRP A 96 -11.88 3.24 -7.98
CA TRP A 96 -10.54 3.73 -7.64
C TRP A 96 -9.74 2.63 -6.91
N THR A 97 -9.78 1.42 -7.37
CA THR A 97 -9.11 0.28 -6.71
C THR A 97 -7.67 0.64 -6.30
N PRO A 98 -7.30 0.56 -5.01
CA PRO A 98 -5.94 0.85 -4.57
C PRO A 98 -4.96 -0.23 -5.00
N ASP A 99 -3.71 0.15 -5.26
CA ASP A 99 -2.61 -0.78 -5.52
C ASP A 99 -2.00 -1.32 -4.22
N ILE A 100 -2.15 -0.56 -3.12
CA ILE A 100 -1.72 -0.93 -1.76
C ILE A 100 -2.64 -0.30 -0.72
N ILE A 101 -2.84 -1.01 0.38
CA ILE A 101 -3.56 -0.54 1.57
C ILE A 101 -2.56 -0.42 2.72
N LEU A 102 -2.43 0.79 3.28
CA LEU A 102 -1.70 1.04 4.52
C LEU A 102 -2.70 1.12 5.66
N VAL A 103 -2.40 0.47 6.77
CA VAL A 103 -3.29 0.40 7.93
C VAL A 103 -2.55 0.84 9.17
N ASN A 104 -3.08 1.84 9.86
CA ASN A 104 -2.49 2.37 11.09
C ASN A 104 -3.32 2.00 12.30
N ASP A 105 -2.63 1.46 13.30
CA ASP A 105 -3.12 1.09 14.61
C ASP A 105 -4.05 -0.15 14.63
N ASP A 106 -4.28 -0.65 15.85
CA ASP A 106 -5.01 -1.91 16.10
C ASP A 106 -6.45 -1.87 15.59
N GLN A 107 -7.17 -0.75 15.78
CA GLN A 107 -8.59 -0.62 15.43
C GLN A 107 -8.80 -0.69 13.92
N ALA A 108 -7.93 -0.02 13.14
CA ALA A 108 -8.00 -0.05 11.69
C ALA A 108 -7.70 -1.44 11.13
N LEU A 109 -6.69 -2.12 11.68
CA LEU A 109 -6.37 -3.50 11.28
C LEU A 109 -7.52 -4.45 11.61
N ASN A 110 -8.08 -4.35 12.81
CA ASN A 110 -9.21 -5.17 13.24
C ASN A 110 -10.46 -4.90 12.39
N ALA A 111 -10.76 -3.63 12.08
CA ALA A 111 -11.87 -3.26 11.22
C ALA A 111 -11.70 -3.82 9.81
N LEU A 112 -10.49 -3.74 9.21
CA LEU A 112 -10.22 -4.27 7.88
C LEU A 112 -10.40 -5.80 7.83
N ILE A 113 -9.79 -6.53 8.77
CA ILE A 113 -9.89 -7.99 8.84
C ILE A 113 -11.33 -8.43 9.09
N SER A 114 -12.01 -7.82 10.07
CA SER A 114 -13.38 -8.19 10.46
C SER A 114 -14.43 -7.76 9.42
N SER A 115 -14.11 -6.82 8.55
CA SER A 115 -14.98 -6.42 7.44
C SER A 115 -15.20 -7.57 6.44
N ARG A 116 -14.22 -8.48 6.32
CA ARG A 116 -14.19 -9.56 5.32
C ARG A 116 -14.35 -9.07 3.88
N HIS A 117 -14.06 -7.79 3.64
CA HIS A 117 -14.17 -7.23 2.29
C HIS A 117 -13.16 -7.90 1.33
N PRO A 118 -13.55 -8.19 0.07
CA PRO A 118 -12.65 -8.84 -0.90
C PRO A 118 -11.30 -8.15 -1.09
N LEU A 119 -11.27 -6.81 -1.09
CA LEU A 119 -10.03 -6.03 -1.22
C LEU A 119 -9.02 -6.33 -0.11
N ALA A 120 -9.45 -6.68 1.10
CA ALA A 120 -8.55 -7.06 2.18
C ALA A 120 -7.75 -8.35 1.88
N LYS A 121 -8.18 -9.15 0.90
CA LYS A 121 -7.52 -10.40 0.49
C LYS A 121 -6.79 -10.28 -0.84
N SER A 122 -7.19 -9.34 -1.69
CA SER A 122 -6.67 -9.21 -3.06
C SER A 122 -5.61 -8.12 -3.21
N ILE A 123 -5.64 -7.08 -2.36
CA ILE A 123 -4.71 -5.96 -2.41
C ILE A 123 -3.61 -6.17 -1.36
N PRO A 124 -2.32 -5.89 -1.65
CA PRO A 124 -1.27 -5.86 -0.65
C PRO A 124 -1.63 -4.92 0.51
N VAL A 125 -1.49 -5.43 1.74
CA VAL A 125 -1.77 -4.68 2.97
C VAL A 125 -0.51 -4.57 3.80
N VAL A 126 -0.15 -3.35 4.18
CA VAL A 126 0.93 -3.09 5.15
C VAL A 126 0.34 -2.42 6.38
N PHE A 127 0.55 -3.02 7.54
CA PHE A 127 0.10 -2.45 8.81
C PHE A 127 1.27 -1.92 9.65
N MET A 128 1.01 -0.88 10.43
CA MET A 128 1.96 -0.26 11.35
C MET A 128 1.25 0.30 12.59
N GLY A 129 2.00 0.58 13.66
CA GLY A 129 1.44 1.10 14.91
C GLY A 129 0.55 0.10 15.66
N VAL A 130 0.64 -1.18 15.32
CA VAL A 130 -0.17 -2.24 15.93
C VAL A 130 0.53 -2.77 17.16
N SER A 131 -0.13 -2.75 18.32
CA SER A 131 0.42 -3.22 19.59
C SER A 131 0.01 -4.66 19.91
N TYR A 132 -1.17 -5.06 19.47
CA TYR A 132 -1.75 -6.37 19.79
C TYR A 132 -2.25 -7.12 18.54
N PRO A 133 -1.36 -7.48 17.60
CA PRO A 133 -1.78 -8.15 16.36
C PRO A 133 -2.29 -9.56 16.65
N ASN A 134 -3.44 -9.90 16.08
CA ASN A 134 -3.92 -11.28 16.08
C ASN A 134 -3.16 -12.10 15.03
N ILE A 135 -1.97 -12.56 15.38
CA ILE A 135 -1.07 -13.28 14.47
C ILE A 135 -1.74 -14.50 13.82
N PRO A 136 -2.50 -15.36 14.53
CA PRO A 136 -3.21 -16.49 13.91
C PRO A 136 -4.19 -16.07 12.81
N ILE A 137 -4.82 -14.90 12.96
CA ILE A 137 -5.72 -14.38 11.92
C ILE A 137 -4.92 -13.77 10.77
N ILE A 138 -3.90 -12.95 11.05
CA ILE A 138 -3.07 -12.30 10.04
C ILE A 138 -2.42 -13.34 9.12
N ARG A 139 -1.94 -14.46 9.65
CA ARG A 139 -1.36 -15.57 8.86
C ARG A 139 -2.30 -16.16 7.81
N LYS A 140 -3.61 -15.92 7.91
CA LYS A 140 -4.59 -16.34 6.90
C LYS A 140 -4.68 -15.39 5.70
N TYR A 141 -3.93 -14.28 5.74
CA TYR A 141 -3.88 -13.27 4.69
C TYR A 141 -2.45 -13.19 4.13
N PRO A 142 -2.13 -13.95 3.06
CA PRO A 142 -0.77 -13.99 2.50
C PRO A 142 -0.32 -12.65 1.91
N ASN A 143 -1.26 -11.76 1.62
CA ASN A 143 -1.05 -10.41 1.12
C ASN A 143 -0.87 -9.36 2.22
N MET A 144 -0.82 -9.77 3.50
CA MET A 144 -0.75 -8.87 4.65
C MET A 144 0.58 -9.01 5.37
N MET A 145 1.28 -7.88 5.55
CA MET A 145 2.54 -7.79 6.29
C MET A 145 2.58 -6.49 7.09
N GLY A 146 3.50 -6.37 8.02
CA GLY A 146 3.67 -5.11 8.75
C GLY A 146 4.56 -5.22 9.97
N PHE A 147 4.59 -4.11 10.71
CA PHE A 147 5.37 -3.95 11.92
C PHE A 147 4.43 -3.78 13.11
N TYR A 148 4.79 -4.36 14.23
CA TYR A 148 4.07 -4.19 15.48
C TYR A 148 5.05 -3.96 16.63
N ASP A 149 4.61 -3.17 17.59
CA ASP A 149 5.36 -2.88 18.83
C ASP A 149 4.63 -3.50 20.00
N LYS A 150 5.32 -4.39 20.70
CA LYS A 150 4.76 -4.95 21.94
C LYS A 150 5.17 -4.07 23.12
N PRO A 151 4.22 -3.33 23.74
CA PRO A 151 4.54 -2.51 24.90
C PRO A 151 5.06 -3.35 26.07
N ASP A 152 6.21 -2.96 26.63
CA ASP A 152 6.74 -3.56 27.86
C ASP A 152 6.26 -2.77 29.09
N TYR A 153 5.03 -3.02 29.51
CA TYR A 153 4.43 -2.33 30.66
C TYR A 153 5.20 -2.59 31.95
N LYS A 154 5.73 -3.81 32.14
CA LYS A 154 6.49 -4.14 33.35
C LYS A 154 7.72 -3.26 33.48
N ARG A 155 8.51 -3.19 32.41
CA ARG A 155 9.73 -2.37 32.38
C ARG A 155 9.42 -0.89 32.54
N ASN A 156 8.36 -0.40 31.94
CA ASN A 156 7.94 0.99 32.07
C ASN A 156 7.53 1.33 33.52
N ILE A 157 6.78 0.44 34.20
CA ILE A 157 6.41 0.61 35.61
C ILE A 157 7.67 0.55 36.51
N GLU A 158 8.59 -0.37 36.26
CA GLU A 158 9.83 -0.47 37.01
C GLU A 158 10.70 0.79 36.85
N LEU A 159 10.73 1.37 35.65
CA LEU A 159 11.42 2.63 35.38
C LEU A 159 10.83 3.79 36.20
N ILE A 160 9.48 3.95 36.18
CA ILE A 160 8.79 4.99 36.96
C ILE A 160 9.06 4.85 38.47
N ARG A 161 9.14 3.62 39.00
CA ARG A 161 9.42 3.39 40.41
C ARG A 161 10.84 3.77 40.85
N ARG A 162 11.78 3.95 39.92
CA ARG A 162 13.16 4.34 40.15
C ARG A 162 13.39 5.84 40.06
N LEU A 163 12.42 6.59 39.58
CA LEU A 163 12.38 8.07 39.55
C LEU A 163 11.89 8.63 40.87
#